data_9b1fb1ed2d8d5c16f908e48b0140f7b5
#
_entry.id   9b1fb1ed2d8d5c16f908e48b0140f7b5
#
_cell.length_a   1.000
_cell.length_b   1.000
_cell.length_c   1.000
_cell.angle_alpha   90.00
_cell.angle_beta   90.00
_cell.angle_gamma   90.00
#
_symmetry.space_group_name_H-M   'P 1'
#
loop_
_entity.id
_entity.type
_entity.pdbx_description
1 polymer ?
#
loop_
_entity_poly.entity_id
_entity_poly.type
_entity_poly.pdbx_seq_one_letter_code
_entity_poly.pdbx_strand_id
1 'polypeptide(L)'
;MMASLFLKRTISSKPTFADRFFGKLNGVYRRTLHFCLRHIWGTIACSFAALAVSLFLFTRLGAEFIPTLDEGDFAMQMTLPAGSSLTHSIELSKQAEETLMKSFPEIKHVVAKIGTAEVPTDPMAVEDADIMIVMKPFKEWTSASSRAEMVEKMKASLEPITGAEFNFSQPIQLRFNELMTGAKADIAIKLYGEDMAELYKKAKEASLFVEQVPGAADVIVEQAMGLPQLVVHYDRAKIARYGMNIEELNTIIRTAYAGEAAGVVFENERRFDLVLRLDNDKVADLNLDKLFVRTAEG
;
A
#
# COMPACT_ATOMS: atom_id res chain seq x y z
N MET A 1 15.71 61.44 -9.01
CA MET A 1 15.12 62.70 -8.52
C MET A 1 14.21 62.49 -7.29
N MET A 2 13.33 61.48 -7.23
CA MET A 2 12.49 61.21 -6.04
C MET A 2 13.27 60.86 -4.76
N ALA A 3 14.34 60.03 -4.83
CA ALA A 3 15.11 59.62 -3.65
C ALA A 3 15.78 60.80 -2.91
N SER A 4 16.15 61.86 -3.60
CA SER A 4 16.76 63.05 -3.01
C SER A 4 15.82 63.93 -2.17
N LEU A 5 14.48 63.76 -2.37
CA LEU A 5 13.46 64.49 -1.62
C LEU A 5 13.13 63.83 -0.26
N PHE A 6 13.39 62.55 -0.12
CA PHE A 6 13.08 61.78 1.10
C PHE A 6 14.30 61.48 2.01
N LEU A 7 15.52 61.68 1.51
CA LEU A 7 16.74 61.49 2.32
C LEU A 7 17.04 62.76 3.11
N LYS A 8 17.05 62.61 4.44
CA LYS A 8 17.51 63.71 5.31
C LYS A 8 18.98 64.06 4.98
N ARG A 9 19.24 65.32 4.76
CA ARG A 9 20.56 65.89 4.42
C ARG A 9 21.63 65.71 5.52
N THR A 10 21.23 65.34 6.74
CA THR A 10 22.14 65.07 7.86
C THR A 10 22.11 63.57 8.14
N ILE A 11 23.18 62.89 7.71
CA ILE A 11 23.45 61.49 8.08
C ILE A 11 23.92 61.55 9.54
N SER A 12 23.16 60.93 10.46
CA SER A 12 23.57 60.81 11.86
C SER A 12 24.83 59.94 11.91
N SER A 13 25.90 60.51 12.45
CA SER A 13 27.19 59.81 12.63
C SER A 13 27.22 58.85 13.83
N LYS A 14 26.06 58.63 14.49
CA LYS A 14 26.02 57.66 15.61
C LYS A 14 25.96 56.24 15.04
N PRO A 15 26.93 55.41 15.40
CA PRO A 15 26.95 54.01 14.89
C PRO A 15 25.71 53.26 15.35
N THR A 16 24.92 52.78 14.40
CA THR A 16 23.75 51.93 14.63
C THR A 16 24.19 50.54 15.09
N PHE A 17 23.32 49.78 15.72
CA PHE A 17 23.61 48.39 16.09
C PHE A 17 24.10 47.56 14.88
N ALA A 18 23.52 47.78 13.72
CA ALA A 18 23.97 47.20 12.46
C ALA A 18 25.44 47.55 12.14
N ASP A 19 25.84 48.82 12.29
CA ASP A 19 27.21 49.26 12.00
C ASP A 19 28.24 48.60 12.94
N ARG A 20 27.87 48.40 14.21
CA ARG A 20 28.71 47.67 15.16
C ARG A 20 28.83 46.20 14.85
N PHE A 21 27.74 45.58 14.45
CA PHE A 21 27.72 44.18 14.01
C PHE A 21 28.55 44.01 12.75
N PHE A 22 28.30 44.81 11.72
CA PHE A 22 29.08 44.78 10.49
C PHE A 22 30.56 45.15 10.71
N GLY A 23 30.84 46.06 11.61
CA GLY A 23 32.23 46.40 11.98
C GLY A 23 32.97 45.20 12.57
N LYS A 24 32.36 44.46 13.49
CA LYS A 24 32.92 43.19 14.02
C LYS A 24 33.10 42.14 12.95
N LEU A 25 32.08 41.95 12.15
CA LEU A 25 32.09 40.96 11.07
C LEU A 25 33.19 41.27 10.04
N ASN A 26 33.31 42.53 9.64
CA ASN A 26 34.36 43.00 8.73
C ASN A 26 35.77 42.82 9.34
N GLY A 27 35.93 43.03 10.66
CA GLY A 27 37.20 42.77 11.37
C GLY A 27 37.61 41.28 11.28
N VAL A 28 36.68 40.38 11.52
CA VAL A 28 36.92 38.93 11.37
C VAL A 28 37.24 38.59 9.92
N TYR A 29 36.40 39.04 8.97
CA TYR A 29 36.59 38.82 7.56
C TYR A 29 37.95 39.27 7.06
N ARG A 30 38.37 40.51 7.38
CA ARG A 30 39.69 41.03 6.98
C ARG A 30 40.84 40.20 7.52
N ARG A 31 40.73 39.74 8.78
CA ARG A 31 41.77 38.92 9.39
C ARG A 31 41.87 37.55 8.72
N THR A 32 40.72 36.90 8.46
CA THR A 32 40.66 35.60 7.76
C THR A 32 41.15 35.74 6.31
N LEU A 33 40.72 36.79 5.61
CA LEU A 33 41.14 37.03 4.22
C LEU A 33 42.65 37.24 4.13
N HIS A 34 43.23 38.03 5.06
CA HIS A 34 44.68 38.25 5.10
C HIS A 34 45.47 36.99 5.39
N PHE A 35 44.93 36.12 6.28
CA PHE A 35 45.52 34.83 6.57
C PHE A 35 45.47 33.90 5.32
N CYS A 36 44.34 33.80 4.65
CA CYS A 36 44.19 32.99 3.43
C CYS A 36 45.10 33.48 2.29
N LEU A 37 45.19 34.79 2.09
CA LEU A 37 46.07 35.36 1.07
C LEU A 37 47.56 35.23 1.41
N ARG A 38 47.92 35.23 2.68
CA ARG A 38 49.30 34.99 3.12
C ARG A 38 49.74 33.54 2.94
N HIS A 39 48.78 32.59 3.06
CA HIS A 39 49.03 31.16 2.97
C HIS A 39 48.27 30.53 1.80
N ILE A 40 48.50 31.04 0.59
CA ILE A 40 47.75 30.66 -0.62
C ILE A 40 47.76 29.14 -0.84
N TRP A 41 48.92 28.51 -0.77
CA TRP A 41 49.07 27.07 -0.95
C TRP A 41 48.32 26.25 0.11
N GLY A 42 48.31 26.71 1.35
CA GLY A 42 47.54 26.09 2.43
C GLY A 42 46.04 26.21 2.21
N THR A 43 45.57 27.36 1.74
CA THR A 43 44.16 27.59 1.42
C THR A 43 43.70 26.71 0.27
N ILE A 44 44.50 26.62 -0.79
CA ILE A 44 44.22 25.72 -1.92
C ILE A 44 44.19 24.24 -1.50
N ALA A 45 45.19 23.82 -0.71
CA ALA A 45 45.25 22.43 -0.21
C ALA A 45 44.04 22.10 0.69
N CYS A 46 43.62 23.04 1.54
CA CYS A 46 42.46 22.88 2.40
C CYS A 46 41.16 22.76 1.56
N SER A 47 41.03 23.56 0.50
CA SER A 47 39.89 23.49 -0.42
C SER A 47 39.82 22.13 -1.18
N PHE A 48 40.97 21.67 -1.65
CA PHE A 48 41.05 20.34 -2.28
C PHE A 48 40.78 19.21 -1.31
N ALA A 49 41.28 19.33 -0.05
CA ALA A 49 40.98 18.35 0.98
C ALA A 49 39.48 18.33 1.32
N ALA A 50 38.85 19.48 1.44
CA ALA A 50 37.40 19.59 1.68
C ALA A 50 36.59 19.00 0.51
N LEU A 51 37.01 19.25 -0.74
CA LEU A 51 36.38 18.65 -1.92
C LEU A 51 36.55 17.13 -1.91
N ALA A 52 37.72 16.61 -1.61
CA ALA A 52 37.97 15.17 -1.54
C ALA A 52 37.14 14.50 -0.46
N VAL A 53 37.02 15.12 0.73
CA VAL A 53 36.15 14.66 1.81
C VAL A 53 34.68 14.68 1.38
N SER A 54 34.22 15.74 0.73
CA SER A 54 32.85 15.85 0.24
C SER A 54 32.55 14.77 -0.81
N LEU A 55 33.48 14.52 -1.73
CA LEU A 55 33.33 13.47 -2.72
C LEU A 55 33.30 12.08 -2.09
N PHE A 56 34.14 11.83 -1.12
CA PHE A 56 34.14 10.58 -0.34
C PHE A 56 32.82 10.39 0.43
N LEU A 57 32.32 11.42 1.09
CA LEU A 57 31.02 11.37 1.76
C LEU A 57 29.89 11.13 0.76
N PHE A 58 29.93 11.79 -0.40
CA PHE A 58 28.94 11.62 -1.45
C PHE A 58 28.85 10.15 -1.93
N THR A 59 29.99 9.45 -2.06
CA THR A 59 30.01 8.02 -2.44
C THR A 59 29.47 7.09 -1.35
N ARG A 60 29.35 7.58 -0.09
CA ARG A 60 28.81 6.83 1.04
C ARG A 60 27.34 7.17 1.34
N LEU A 61 26.83 8.24 0.75
CA LEU A 61 25.42 8.58 0.84
C LEU A 61 24.63 7.63 -0.05
N GLY A 62 23.62 6.97 0.53
CA GLY A 62 22.62 6.25 -0.23
C GLY A 62 21.81 7.23 -1.07
N ALA A 63 21.31 6.77 -2.22
CA ALA A 63 20.33 7.52 -3.00
C ALA A 63 18.95 6.90 -2.77
N GLU A 64 18.03 7.68 -2.23
CA GLU A 64 16.61 7.34 -2.21
C GLU A 64 15.96 8.00 -3.42
N PHE A 65 15.21 7.21 -4.19
CA PHE A 65 14.49 7.73 -5.36
C PHE A 65 13.40 8.70 -4.95
N ILE A 66 12.72 8.40 -3.86
CA ILE A 66 11.74 9.27 -3.22
C ILE A 66 11.94 9.18 -1.71
N PRO A 67 12.15 10.33 -1.04
CA PRO A 67 12.24 10.34 0.40
C PRO A 67 10.90 9.88 1.00
N THR A 68 10.96 8.95 1.94
CA THR A 68 9.79 8.49 2.69
C THR A 68 9.24 9.67 3.49
N LEU A 69 8.02 10.08 3.16
CA LEU A 69 7.29 11.09 3.93
C LEU A 69 6.76 10.43 5.21
N ASP A 70 6.87 11.15 6.32
CA ASP A 70 6.19 10.74 7.54
C ASP A 70 4.73 11.22 7.50
N GLU A 71 3.81 10.27 7.24
CA GLU A 71 2.39 10.56 7.04
C GLU A 71 1.60 10.61 8.36
N GLY A 72 2.23 10.19 9.47
CA GLY A 72 1.56 10.14 10.79
C GLY A 72 0.69 8.90 10.98
N ASP A 73 0.10 8.34 9.93
CA ASP A 73 -0.76 7.17 9.94
C ASP A 73 -0.05 5.94 9.35
N PHE A 74 -0.63 4.74 9.55
CA PHE A 74 -0.15 3.51 8.93
C PHE A 74 -1.21 2.94 7.99
N ALA A 75 -0.74 2.30 6.92
CA ALA A 75 -1.52 1.40 6.10
C ALA A 75 -1.01 -0.02 6.33
N MET A 76 -1.92 -0.93 6.54
CA MET A 76 -1.61 -2.36 6.69
C MET A 76 -2.37 -3.12 5.61
N GLN A 77 -1.67 -3.92 4.85
CA GLN A 77 -2.27 -4.85 3.91
C GLN A 77 -2.39 -6.21 4.60
N MET A 78 -3.58 -6.79 4.56
CA MET A 78 -3.86 -8.15 4.99
C MET A 78 -4.15 -9.00 3.75
N THR A 79 -3.42 -10.10 3.59
CA THR A 79 -3.61 -11.05 2.48
C THR A 79 -3.85 -12.44 3.04
N LEU A 80 -4.96 -13.06 2.63
CA LEU A 80 -5.32 -14.42 2.96
C LEU A 80 -4.92 -15.38 1.82
N PRO A 81 -4.86 -16.69 2.09
CA PRO A 81 -4.70 -17.68 1.03
C PRO A 81 -5.78 -17.56 -0.04
N ALA A 82 -5.40 -17.71 -1.31
CA ALA A 82 -6.31 -17.63 -2.44
C ALA A 82 -7.49 -18.61 -2.29
N GLY A 83 -8.70 -18.12 -2.54
CA GLY A 83 -9.95 -18.87 -2.36
C GLY A 83 -10.57 -18.74 -0.98
N SER A 84 -10.02 -17.88 -0.13
CA SER A 84 -10.66 -17.51 1.14
C SER A 84 -12.01 -16.84 0.88
N SER A 85 -12.99 -17.10 1.75
CA SER A 85 -14.32 -16.48 1.62
C SER A 85 -14.31 -15.04 2.14
N LEU A 86 -15.18 -14.19 1.61
CA LEU A 86 -15.37 -12.84 2.11
C LEU A 86 -15.71 -12.82 3.61
N THR A 87 -16.51 -13.76 4.09
CA THR A 87 -16.84 -13.88 5.51
C THR A 87 -15.59 -14.10 6.35
N HIS A 88 -14.69 -14.98 5.91
CA HIS A 88 -13.43 -15.23 6.60
C HIS A 88 -12.51 -14.02 6.60
N SER A 89 -12.44 -13.31 5.47
CA SER A 89 -11.68 -12.05 5.37
C SER A 89 -12.21 -10.98 6.34
N ILE A 90 -13.53 -10.86 6.47
CA ILE A 90 -14.18 -9.94 7.43
C ILE A 90 -13.86 -10.35 8.87
N GLU A 91 -13.93 -11.64 9.21
CA GLU A 91 -13.65 -12.13 10.56
C GLU A 91 -12.20 -11.86 10.99
N LEU A 92 -11.23 -12.19 10.12
CA LEU A 92 -9.81 -11.96 10.43
C LEU A 92 -9.47 -10.47 10.46
N SER A 93 -10.02 -9.67 9.55
CA SER A 93 -9.88 -8.22 9.58
C SER A 93 -10.39 -7.63 10.89
N LYS A 94 -11.57 -8.05 11.35
CA LYS A 94 -12.14 -7.62 12.63
C LYS A 94 -11.28 -8.04 13.83
N GLN A 95 -10.72 -9.25 13.81
CA GLN A 95 -9.79 -9.69 14.85
C GLN A 95 -8.52 -8.82 14.88
N ALA A 96 -7.96 -8.49 13.71
CA ALA A 96 -6.81 -7.60 13.60
C ALA A 96 -7.12 -6.19 14.14
N GLU A 97 -8.24 -5.60 13.71
CA GLU A 97 -8.72 -4.30 14.21
C GLU A 97 -8.86 -4.28 15.73
N GLU A 98 -9.56 -5.27 16.31
CA GLU A 98 -9.77 -5.36 17.75
C GLU A 98 -8.45 -5.55 18.52
N THR A 99 -7.54 -6.35 17.99
CA THR A 99 -6.24 -6.60 18.60
C THR A 99 -5.39 -5.33 18.63
N LEU A 100 -5.33 -4.61 17.51
CA LEU A 100 -4.60 -3.35 17.40
C LEU A 100 -5.19 -2.28 18.32
N MET A 101 -6.50 -2.08 18.30
CA MET A 101 -7.16 -1.07 19.14
C MET A 101 -7.05 -1.36 20.64
N LYS A 102 -7.01 -2.64 21.04
CA LYS A 102 -6.81 -3.03 22.44
C LYS A 102 -5.37 -2.85 22.90
N SER A 103 -4.41 -3.13 22.01
CA SER A 103 -2.97 -3.14 22.36
C SER A 103 -2.32 -1.77 22.30
N PHE A 104 -2.85 -0.86 21.48
CA PHE A 104 -2.22 0.45 21.20
C PHE A 104 -3.19 1.61 21.46
N PRO A 105 -3.09 2.29 22.61
CA PRO A 105 -3.95 3.43 22.95
C PRO A 105 -3.74 4.66 22.06
N GLU A 106 -2.67 4.67 21.26
CA GLU A 106 -2.36 5.70 20.28
C GLU A 106 -3.21 5.62 19.02
N ILE A 107 -3.86 4.50 18.77
CA ILE A 107 -4.75 4.32 17.62
C ILE A 107 -6.08 5.04 17.92
N LYS A 108 -6.54 5.86 16.99
CA LYS A 108 -7.84 6.52 17.03
C LYS A 108 -8.92 5.67 16.37
N HIS A 109 -8.64 5.22 15.16
CA HIS A 109 -9.53 4.45 14.33
C HIS A 109 -8.75 3.46 13.48
N VAL A 110 -9.35 2.29 13.26
CA VAL A 110 -8.91 1.32 12.27
C VAL A 110 -10.06 1.13 11.30
N VAL A 111 -9.78 1.17 10.01
CA VAL A 111 -10.78 1.04 8.95
C VAL A 111 -10.26 0.08 7.91
N ALA A 112 -10.96 -1.03 7.70
CA ALA A 112 -10.63 -2.02 6.67
C ALA A 112 -11.50 -1.83 5.42
N LYS A 113 -10.86 -1.90 4.27
CA LYS A 113 -11.48 -2.02 2.95
C LYS A 113 -11.16 -3.42 2.43
N ILE A 114 -12.19 -4.24 2.23
CA ILE A 114 -12.06 -5.64 1.82
C ILE A 114 -12.67 -5.82 0.43
N GLY A 115 -11.93 -6.41 -0.49
CA GLY A 115 -12.40 -6.69 -1.84
C GLY A 115 -12.68 -5.44 -2.69
N THR A 116 -13.35 -5.65 -3.80
CA THR A 116 -13.64 -4.62 -4.81
C THR A 116 -15.00 -3.95 -4.55
N ALA A 117 -15.07 -2.63 -4.65
CA ALA A 117 -16.33 -1.89 -4.61
C ALA A 117 -17.19 -2.15 -5.85
N GLU A 118 -18.49 -1.84 -5.80
CA GLU A 118 -19.43 -1.96 -6.93
C GLU A 118 -18.93 -1.19 -8.18
N VAL A 119 -18.32 0.00 -7.96
CA VAL A 119 -17.58 0.72 -9.00
C VAL A 119 -16.10 0.55 -8.69
N PRO A 120 -15.37 -0.31 -9.41
CA PRO A 120 -13.99 -0.63 -9.07
C PRO A 120 -13.06 0.55 -9.42
N THR A 121 -12.63 1.26 -8.40
CA THR A 121 -11.51 2.23 -8.51
C THR A 121 -10.16 1.56 -8.28
N ASP A 122 -10.18 0.38 -7.68
CA ASP A 122 -9.02 -0.41 -7.27
C ASP A 122 -9.46 -1.89 -7.23
N PRO A 123 -9.13 -2.69 -8.26
CA PRO A 123 -9.49 -4.09 -8.29
C PRO A 123 -8.70 -4.85 -7.22
N MET A 124 -9.40 -5.34 -6.22
CA MET A 124 -8.83 -6.09 -5.10
C MET A 124 -9.61 -7.39 -4.90
N ALA A 125 -8.92 -8.49 -4.70
CA ALA A 125 -9.55 -9.76 -4.44
C ALA A 125 -10.25 -9.78 -3.07
N VAL A 126 -11.17 -10.70 -2.85
CA VAL A 126 -11.91 -10.80 -1.57
C VAL A 126 -11.02 -11.30 -0.42
N GLU A 127 -9.92 -11.94 -0.74
CA GLU A 127 -8.88 -12.38 0.19
C GLU A 127 -7.92 -11.25 0.62
N ASP A 128 -7.95 -10.11 -0.05
CA ASP A 128 -7.13 -8.95 0.27
C ASP A 128 -7.91 -7.88 1.01
N ALA A 129 -7.27 -7.23 1.96
CA ALA A 129 -7.80 -6.07 2.64
C ALA A 129 -6.74 -4.99 2.85
N ASP A 130 -7.10 -3.74 2.55
CA ASP A 130 -6.32 -2.56 2.90
C ASP A 130 -6.89 -1.97 4.20
N ILE A 131 -6.09 -1.98 5.24
CA ILE A 131 -6.48 -1.53 6.59
C ILE A 131 -5.75 -0.23 6.90
N MET A 132 -6.50 0.84 7.08
CA MET A 132 -5.98 2.15 7.45
C MET A 132 -6.02 2.31 8.96
N ILE A 133 -4.87 2.60 9.57
CA ILE A 133 -4.69 2.76 11.00
C ILE A 133 -4.40 4.24 11.28
N VAL A 134 -5.42 4.95 11.74
CA VAL A 134 -5.34 6.38 12.04
C VAL A 134 -4.77 6.56 13.44
N MET A 135 -3.65 7.26 13.55
CA MET A 135 -2.91 7.44 14.78
C MET A 135 -3.18 8.79 15.46
N LYS A 136 -2.90 8.87 16.74
CA LYS A 136 -2.74 10.13 17.45
C LYS A 136 -1.41 10.80 17.04
N PRO A 137 -1.28 12.11 17.25
CA PRO A 137 -0.01 12.79 17.01
C PRO A 137 1.16 12.10 17.69
N PHE A 138 2.31 12.02 17.03
CA PHE A 138 3.51 11.32 17.53
C PHE A 138 3.90 11.68 18.96
N LYS A 139 3.66 12.95 19.37
CA LYS A 139 3.92 13.43 20.74
C LYS A 139 3.11 12.73 21.82
N GLU A 140 2.00 12.11 21.47
CA GLU A 140 1.10 11.40 22.38
C GLU A 140 1.37 9.89 22.41
N TRP A 141 2.38 9.43 21.66
CA TRP A 141 2.74 8.01 21.65
C TRP A 141 3.44 7.63 22.95
N THR A 142 3.03 6.52 23.51
CA THR A 142 3.55 5.94 24.76
C THR A 142 4.15 4.54 24.53
N SER A 143 3.64 3.83 23.53
CA SER A 143 4.03 2.44 23.27
C SER A 143 5.33 2.32 22.49
N ALA A 144 5.70 3.33 21.69
CA ALA A 144 6.91 3.30 20.87
C ALA A 144 7.55 4.69 20.74
N SER A 145 8.88 4.69 20.60
CA SER A 145 9.69 5.90 20.43
C SER A 145 9.97 6.23 18.96
N SER A 146 9.67 5.33 18.06
CA SER A 146 9.81 5.49 16.60
C SER A 146 8.72 4.74 15.84
N ARG A 147 8.53 5.11 14.57
CA ARG A 147 7.59 4.41 13.68
C ARG A 147 7.98 2.96 13.47
N ALA A 148 9.25 2.69 13.23
CA ALA A 148 9.77 1.33 13.03
C ALA A 148 9.48 0.45 14.25
N GLU A 149 9.72 0.97 15.46
CA GLU A 149 9.40 0.27 16.70
C GLU A 149 7.88 0.01 16.85
N MET A 150 7.05 0.98 16.43
CA MET A 150 5.60 0.81 16.45
C MET A 150 5.15 -0.31 15.51
N VAL A 151 5.68 -0.34 14.28
CA VAL A 151 5.38 -1.39 13.29
C VAL A 151 5.79 -2.76 13.83
N GLU A 152 6.98 -2.90 14.41
CA GLU A 152 7.45 -4.17 14.98
C GLU A 152 6.51 -4.65 16.12
N LYS A 153 6.09 -3.74 16.99
CA LYS A 153 5.14 -4.09 18.06
C LYS A 153 3.75 -4.44 17.53
N MET A 154 3.27 -3.74 16.49
CA MET A 154 2.02 -4.08 15.82
C MET A 154 2.10 -5.46 15.16
N LYS A 155 3.18 -5.76 14.41
CA LYS A 155 3.44 -7.09 13.84
C LYS A 155 3.41 -8.17 14.92
N ALA A 156 4.15 -7.98 15.99
CA ALA A 156 4.19 -8.94 17.10
C ALA A 156 2.81 -9.16 17.75
N SER A 157 1.97 -8.13 17.81
CA SER A 157 0.61 -8.26 18.36
C SER A 157 -0.34 -9.03 17.46
N LEU A 158 -0.07 -9.05 16.15
CA LEU A 158 -0.87 -9.78 15.15
C LEU A 158 -0.37 -11.20 14.88
N GLU A 159 0.83 -11.56 15.34
CA GLU A 159 1.41 -12.91 15.17
C GLU A 159 0.50 -14.07 15.61
N PRO A 160 -0.34 -13.92 16.67
CA PRO A 160 -1.28 -14.98 17.06
C PRO A 160 -2.42 -15.19 16.03
N ILE A 161 -2.66 -14.25 15.13
CA ILE A 161 -3.70 -14.36 14.10
C ILE A 161 -3.10 -15.17 12.94
N THR A 162 -3.46 -16.44 12.89
CA THR A 162 -2.98 -17.37 11.85
C THR A 162 -3.89 -17.33 10.63
N GLY A 163 -3.31 -17.58 9.44
CA GLY A 163 -4.07 -17.66 8.19
C GLY A 163 -4.17 -16.35 7.42
N ALA A 164 -3.49 -15.31 7.84
CA ALA A 164 -3.31 -14.06 7.10
C ALA A 164 -1.87 -13.57 7.20
N GLU A 165 -1.42 -12.88 6.18
CA GLU A 165 -0.15 -12.15 6.17
C GLU A 165 -0.44 -10.65 6.33
N PHE A 166 0.38 -9.98 7.15
CA PHE A 166 0.20 -8.56 7.46
C PHE A 166 1.45 -7.77 7.08
N ASN A 167 1.28 -6.84 6.13
CA ASN A 167 2.35 -5.96 5.65
C ASN A 167 2.05 -4.52 5.99
N PHE A 168 2.99 -3.84 6.62
CA PHE A 168 2.84 -2.45 7.03
C PHE A 168 3.52 -1.49 6.06
N SER A 169 2.84 -0.42 5.74
CA SER A 169 3.28 0.68 4.91
C SER A 169 2.67 1.99 5.40
N GLN A 170 2.74 3.02 4.60
CA GLN A 170 2.06 4.29 4.81
C GLN A 170 1.02 4.52 3.70
N PRO A 171 -0.08 5.25 3.97
CA PRO A 171 -1.18 5.39 3.01
C PRO A 171 -0.77 5.93 1.63
N ILE A 172 0.00 7.01 1.58
CA ILE A 172 0.47 7.61 0.33
C ILE A 172 1.56 6.74 -0.30
N GLN A 173 2.50 6.23 0.50
CA GLN A 173 3.56 5.35 0.02
C GLN A 173 3.00 4.09 -0.63
N LEU A 174 1.98 3.46 -0.03
CA LEU A 174 1.30 2.29 -0.59
C LEU A 174 0.74 2.59 -1.99
N ARG A 175 0.01 3.69 -2.13
CA ARG A 175 -0.57 4.12 -3.40
C ARG A 175 0.50 4.52 -4.43
N PHE A 176 1.53 5.17 -3.98
CA PHE A 176 2.64 5.55 -4.83
C PHE A 176 3.35 4.32 -5.41
N ASN A 177 3.69 3.34 -4.57
CA ASN A 177 4.32 2.09 -4.98
C ASN A 177 3.45 1.35 -5.99
N GLU A 178 2.16 1.24 -5.74
CA GLU A 178 1.20 0.60 -6.63
C GLU A 178 1.16 1.26 -8.02
N LEU A 179 1.12 2.60 -8.07
CA LEU A 179 1.09 3.35 -9.33
C LEU A 179 2.41 3.26 -10.11
N MET A 180 3.55 3.22 -9.41
CA MET A 180 4.87 3.23 -10.05
C MET A 180 5.34 1.84 -10.48
N THR A 181 5.12 0.84 -9.64
CA THR A 181 5.64 -0.52 -9.86
C THR A 181 4.56 -1.52 -10.27
N GLY A 182 3.29 -1.18 -10.01
CA GLY A 182 2.16 -2.09 -10.13
C GLY A 182 2.12 -3.13 -8.99
N ALA A 183 2.88 -2.91 -7.92
CA ALA A 183 2.89 -3.74 -6.72
C ALA A 183 2.87 -2.85 -5.47
N LYS A 184 2.28 -3.33 -4.39
CA LYS A 184 2.18 -2.60 -3.13
C LYS A 184 3.46 -2.68 -2.27
N ALA A 185 4.59 -3.05 -2.87
CA ALA A 185 5.89 -3.23 -2.24
C ALA A 185 6.92 -2.22 -2.75
N ASP A 186 7.95 -1.95 -1.97
CA ASP A 186 9.04 -1.03 -2.33
C ASP A 186 9.88 -1.58 -3.50
N ILE A 187 10.01 -2.91 -3.59
CA ILE A 187 10.75 -3.60 -4.66
C ILE A 187 9.85 -4.68 -5.25
N ALA A 188 9.66 -4.66 -6.57
CA ALA A 188 8.92 -5.67 -7.30
C ALA A 188 9.86 -6.45 -8.24
N ILE A 189 9.94 -7.77 -8.04
CA ILE A 189 10.68 -8.69 -8.92
C ILE A 189 9.68 -9.37 -9.84
N LYS A 190 9.73 -9.08 -11.13
CA LYS A 190 8.80 -9.61 -12.12
C LYS A 190 9.42 -10.76 -12.90
N LEU A 191 8.79 -11.93 -12.83
CA LEU A 191 9.14 -13.12 -13.60
C LEU A 191 8.19 -13.24 -14.80
N TYR A 192 8.71 -13.59 -15.95
CA TYR A 192 7.94 -13.74 -17.19
C TYR A 192 8.09 -15.14 -17.74
N GLY A 193 7.02 -15.74 -18.23
CA GLY A 193 7.00 -17.06 -18.87
C GLY A 193 5.60 -17.41 -19.36
N GLU A 194 5.48 -18.52 -20.06
CA GLU A 194 4.20 -18.98 -20.64
C GLU A 194 3.45 -19.94 -19.68
N ASP A 195 4.19 -20.70 -18.88
CA ASP A 195 3.61 -21.66 -17.94
C ASP A 195 3.52 -21.04 -16.52
N MET A 196 2.29 -20.82 -16.07
CA MET A 196 2.01 -20.23 -14.75
C MET A 196 2.45 -21.11 -13.59
N ALA A 197 2.39 -22.44 -13.73
CA ALA A 197 2.81 -23.35 -12.67
C ALA A 197 4.32 -23.34 -12.51
N GLU A 198 5.06 -23.30 -13.62
CA GLU A 198 6.51 -23.16 -13.60
C GLU A 198 6.93 -21.79 -13.09
N LEU A 199 6.25 -20.71 -13.51
CA LEU A 199 6.49 -19.36 -12.98
C LEU A 199 6.33 -19.28 -11.47
N TYR A 200 5.23 -19.81 -10.93
CA TYR A 200 4.99 -19.82 -9.49
C TYR A 200 6.06 -20.59 -8.73
N LYS A 201 6.44 -21.77 -9.25
CA LYS A 201 7.54 -22.55 -8.67
C LYS A 201 8.84 -21.77 -8.64
N LYS A 202 9.19 -21.11 -9.75
CA LYS A 202 10.41 -20.28 -9.86
C LYS A 202 10.35 -19.04 -8.97
N ALA A 203 9.20 -18.40 -8.85
CA ALA A 203 9.00 -17.29 -7.94
C ALA A 203 9.24 -17.72 -6.49
N LYS A 204 8.70 -18.87 -6.10
CA LYS A 204 8.91 -19.44 -4.76
C LYS A 204 10.35 -19.86 -4.51
N GLU A 205 11.07 -20.41 -5.50
CA GLU A 205 12.51 -20.65 -5.40
C GLU A 205 13.27 -19.34 -5.23
N ALA A 206 12.92 -18.30 -6.01
CA ALA A 206 13.56 -16.98 -5.93
C ALA A 206 13.34 -16.28 -4.59
N SER A 207 12.15 -16.41 -3.97
CA SER A 207 11.87 -15.79 -2.68
C SER A 207 12.82 -16.29 -1.59
N LEU A 208 13.15 -17.58 -1.58
CA LEU A 208 14.08 -18.16 -0.62
C LEU A 208 15.51 -17.56 -0.72
N PHE A 209 15.93 -17.14 -1.91
CA PHE A 209 17.19 -16.44 -2.08
C PHE A 209 17.10 -14.98 -1.64
N VAL A 210 15.99 -14.31 -1.92
CA VAL A 210 15.76 -12.91 -1.53
C VAL A 210 15.70 -12.80 -0.01
N GLU A 211 15.04 -13.70 0.69
CA GLU A 211 14.95 -13.74 2.16
C GLU A 211 16.33 -13.83 2.85
N GLN A 212 17.34 -14.36 2.16
CA GLN A 212 18.71 -14.45 2.69
C GLN A 212 19.52 -13.15 2.52
N VAL A 213 18.99 -12.18 1.78
CA VAL A 213 19.67 -10.90 1.55
C VAL A 213 19.54 -10.01 2.78
N PRO A 214 20.63 -9.52 3.37
CA PRO A 214 20.56 -8.61 4.50
C PRO A 214 19.78 -7.35 4.16
N GLY A 215 18.72 -7.08 4.91
CA GLY A 215 17.82 -5.94 4.70
C GLY A 215 16.56 -6.28 3.89
N ALA A 216 16.42 -7.49 3.35
CA ALA A 216 15.16 -7.97 2.82
C ALA A 216 14.20 -8.25 3.98
N ALA A 217 12.99 -7.73 3.89
CA ALA A 217 11.89 -7.97 4.82
C ALA A 217 10.59 -8.13 4.02
N ASP A 218 9.63 -8.83 4.61
CA ASP A 218 8.26 -8.96 4.06
C ASP A 218 8.25 -9.44 2.59
N VAL A 219 8.98 -10.53 2.30
CA VAL A 219 9.07 -11.11 0.95
C VAL A 219 7.79 -11.88 0.64
N ILE A 220 7.01 -11.39 -0.31
CA ILE A 220 5.74 -11.98 -0.73
C ILE A 220 5.87 -12.53 -2.15
N VAL A 221 5.36 -13.73 -2.35
CA VAL A 221 5.15 -14.29 -3.69
C VAL A 221 3.67 -14.18 -4.03
N GLU A 222 3.36 -13.34 -5.01
CA GLU A 222 1.99 -13.17 -5.46
C GLU A 222 1.41 -14.50 -5.98
N GLN A 223 0.23 -14.87 -5.49
CA GLN A 223 -0.43 -16.11 -5.88
C GLN A 223 -1.11 -15.93 -7.24
N ALA A 224 -0.37 -16.27 -8.29
CA ALA A 224 -0.88 -16.25 -9.67
C ALA A 224 -1.61 -17.54 -10.06
N MET A 225 -1.65 -18.56 -9.20
CA MET A 225 -2.29 -19.85 -9.47
C MET A 225 -3.80 -19.74 -9.19
N GLY A 226 -4.58 -20.12 -10.21
CA GLY A 226 -6.01 -19.91 -10.26
C GLY A 226 -6.79 -20.47 -9.09
N LEU A 227 -7.78 -19.71 -8.68
CA LEU A 227 -8.88 -20.18 -7.84
C LEU A 227 -9.51 -21.45 -8.43
N PRO A 228 -9.88 -22.44 -7.62
CA PRO A 228 -10.66 -23.57 -8.11
C PRO A 228 -11.93 -23.04 -8.78
N GLN A 229 -12.10 -23.34 -10.05
CA GLN A 229 -13.24 -22.89 -10.84
C GLN A 229 -14.13 -24.05 -11.18
N LEU A 230 -15.43 -23.88 -11.02
CA LEU A 230 -16.42 -24.79 -11.56
C LEU A 230 -16.65 -24.46 -13.04
N VAL A 231 -16.10 -25.28 -13.93
CA VAL A 231 -16.28 -25.12 -15.37
C VAL A 231 -17.40 -26.06 -15.85
N VAL A 232 -18.46 -25.48 -16.41
CA VAL A 232 -19.60 -26.24 -16.94
C VAL A 232 -19.37 -26.48 -18.42
N HIS A 233 -19.23 -27.76 -18.78
CA HIS A 233 -19.14 -28.20 -20.17
C HIS A 233 -20.52 -28.61 -20.71
N TYR A 234 -20.99 -27.91 -21.73
CA TYR A 234 -22.29 -28.16 -22.36
C TYR A 234 -22.19 -29.21 -23.46
N ASP A 235 -22.99 -30.29 -23.35
CA ASP A 235 -23.25 -31.23 -24.45
C ASP A 235 -24.29 -30.61 -25.37
N ARG A 236 -23.84 -29.90 -26.40
CA ARG A 236 -24.72 -29.18 -27.35
C ARG A 236 -25.69 -30.13 -28.09
N ALA A 237 -25.27 -31.39 -28.35
CA ALA A 237 -26.13 -32.36 -29.04
C ALA A 237 -27.29 -32.80 -28.15
N LYS A 238 -27.05 -33.01 -26.85
CA LYS A 238 -28.11 -33.30 -25.88
C LYS A 238 -29.05 -32.12 -25.69
N ILE A 239 -28.50 -30.92 -25.55
CA ILE A 239 -29.27 -29.67 -25.39
C ILE A 239 -30.26 -29.53 -26.56
N ALA A 240 -29.77 -29.66 -27.79
CA ALA A 240 -30.61 -29.58 -28.99
C ALA A 240 -31.67 -30.70 -29.04
N ARG A 241 -31.33 -31.92 -28.59
CA ARG A 241 -32.26 -33.02 -28.53
C ARG A 241 -33.45 -32.81 -27.60
N TYR A 242 -33.17 -32.09 -26.45
CA TYR A 242 -34.22 -31.75 -25.48
C TYR A 242 -34.89 -30.39 -25.78
N GLY A 243 -34.59 -29.79 -26.93
CA GLY A 243 -35.18 -28.51 -27.35
C GLY A 243 -34.88 -27.33 -26.41
N MET A 244 -33.75 -27.39 -25.72
CA MET A 244 -33.38 -26.39 -24.70
C MET A 244 -32.45 -25.32 -25.27
N ASN A 245 -32.46 -24.15 -24.62
CA ASN A 245 -31.56 -23.05 -24.93
C ASN A 245 -30.40 -22.99 -23.92
N ILE A 246 -29.18 -22.75 -24.44
CA ILE A 246 -27.98 -22.59 -23.59
C ILE A 246 -28.14 -21.39 -22.63
N GLU A 247 -28.81 -20.33 -23.06
CA GLU A 247 -29.04 -19.13 -22.20
C GLU A 247 -29.94 -19.45 -21.00
N GLU A 248 -30.97 -20.27 -21.21
CA GLU A 248 -31.83 -20.75 -20.10
C GLU A 248 -31.03 -21.57 -19.09
N LEU A 249 -30.17 -22.47 -19.58
CA LEU A 249 -29.29 -23.27 -18.73
C LEU A 249 -28.28 -22.37 -17.95
N ASN A 250 -27.70 -21.41 -18.62
CA ASN A 250 -26.82 -20.43 -17.97
C ASN A 250 -27.54 -19.66 -16.88
N THR A 251 -28.77 -19.22 -17.13
CA THR A 251 -29.56 -18.47 -16.14
C THR A 251 -29.88 -19.35 -14.93
N ILE A 252 -30.23 -20.61 -15.13
CA ILE A 252 -30.50 -21.56 -14.02
C ILE A 252 -29.23 -21.78 -13.18
N ILE A 253 -28.08 -22.04 -13.83
CA ILE A 253 -26.81 -22.24 -13.14
C ILE A 253 -26.38 -20.97 -12.39
N ARG A 254 -26.50 -19.81 -13.03
CA ARG A 254 -26.18 -18.51 -12.43
C ARG A 254 -27.06 -18.23 -11.21
N THR A 255 -28.39 -18.44 -11.36
CA THR A 255 -29.32 -18.28 -10.24
C THR A 255 -28.99 -19.22 -9.08
N ALA A 256 -28.59 -20.47 -9.38
CA ALA A 256 -28.30 -21.47 -8.37
C ALA A 256 -27.02 -21.13 -7.57
N TYR A 257 -25.93 -20.73 -8.25
CA TYR A 257 -24.62 -20.55 -7.62
C TYR A 257 -24.28 -19.10 -7.26
N ALA A 258 -24.54 -18.17 -8.19
CA ALA A 258 -24.14 -16.77 -8.01
C ALA A 258 -25.30 -15.86 -7.57
N GLY A 259 -26.51 -16.24 -7.93
CA GLY A 259 -27.69 -15.39 -7.86
C GLY A 259 -27.92 -14.61 -9.15
N GLU A 260 -29.19 -14.37 -9.47
CA GLU A 260 -29.63 -13.61 -10.64
C GLU A 260 -30.49 -12.44 -10.20
N ALA A 261 -30.22 -11.25 -10.74
CA ALA A 261 -31.01 -10.06 -10.45
C ALA A 261 -32.42 -10.18 -11.05
N ALA A 262 -33.43 -10.35 -10.21
CA ALA A 262 -34.83 -10.44 -10.59
C ALA A 262 -35.49 -9.07 -10.76
N GLY A 263 -34.88 -8.00 -10.24
CA GLY A 263 -35.40 -6.65 -10.31
C GLY A 263 -34.59 -5.68 -9.43
N VAL A 264 -35.12 -4.47 -9.29
CA VAL A 264 -34.50 -3.42 -8.52
C VAL A 264 -35.51 -2.83 -7.55
N VAL A 265 -35.11 -2.63 -6.32
CA VAL A 265 -35.91 -1.95 -5.28
C VAL A 265 -35.28 -0.57 -5.01
N PHE A 266 -36.09 0.47 -5.05
CA PHE A 266 -35.68 1.83 -4.70
C PHE A 266 -36.16 2.17 -3.32
N GLU A 267 -35.23 2.53 -2.44
CA GLU A 267 -35.54 3.12 -1.12
C GLU A 267 -34.98 4.55 -1.08
N ASN A 268 -35.85 5.52 -1.24
CA ASN A 268 -35.51 6.93 -1.42
C ASN A 268 -34.58 7.12 -2.64
N GLU A 269 -33.34 7.59 -2.43
CA GLU A 269 -32.33 7.79 -3.47
C GLU A 269 -31.41 6.56 -3.67
N ARG A 270 -31.60 5.51 -2.88
CA ARG A 270 -30.79 4.29 -2.95
C ARG A 270 -31.44 3.25 -3.80
N ARG A 271 -30.63 2.59 -4.61
CA ARG A 271 -31.01 1.49 -5.48
C ARG A 271 -30.42 0.18 -4.91
N PHE A 272 -31.27 -0.86 -4.80
CA PHE A 272 -30.88 -2.19 -4.34
C PHE A 272 -31.34 -3.22 -5.38
N ASP A 273 -30.44 -4.11 -5.78
CA ASP A 273 -30.81 -5.20 -6.67
C ASP A 273 -31.54 -6.28 -5.86
N LEU A 274 -32.69 -6.72 -6.38
CA LEU A 274 -33.43 -7.87 -5.87
C LEU A 274 -32.82 -9.13 -6.48
N VAL A 275 -32.01 -9.83 -5.71
CA VAL A 275 -31.29 -11.02 -6.20
C VAL A 275 -31.98 -12.29 -5.75
N LEU A 276 -32.31 -13.16 -6.70
CA LEU A 276 -32.79 -14.50 -6.45
C LEU A 276 -31.62 -15.48 -6.47
N ARG A 277 -31.43 -16.25 -5.39
CA ARG A 277 -30.41 -17.29 -5.31
C ARG A 277 -30.86 -18.45 -4.42
N LEU A 278 -30.19 -19.58 -4.53
CA LEU A 278 -30.35 -20.66 -3.56
C LEU A 278 -29.77 -20.29 -2.20
N ASP A 279 -30.31 -20.89 -1.15
CA ASP A 279 -29.80 -20.72 0.21
C ASP A 279 -28.34 -21.16 0.30
N ASN A 280 -27.51 -20.34 0.96
CA ASN A 280 -26.06 -20.57 1.07
C ASN A 280 -25.71 -21.93 1.66
N ASP A 281 -26.49 -22.41 2.64
CA ASP A 281 -26.27 -23.72 3.29
C ASP A 281 -26.46 -24.88 2.30
N LYS A 282 -27.20 -24.64 1.22
CA LYS A 282 -27.47 -25.63 0.18
C LYS A 282 -26.53 -25.52 -1.02
N VAL A 283 -25.88 -24.35 -1.20
CA VAL A 283 -24.94 -24.14 -2.32
C VAL A 283 -23.67 -24.98 -2.14
N ALA A 284 -23.18 -25.14 -0.90
CA ALA A 284 -22.00 -25.94 -0.59
C ALA A 284 -22.18 -27.44 -0.98
N ASP A 285 -23.42 -27.94 -0.83
CA ASP A 285 -23.81 -29.33 -1.20
C ASP A 285 -24.40 -29.42 -2.58
N LEU A 286 -24.44 -28.33 -3.35
CA LEU A 286 -25.08 -28.31 -4.65
C LEU A 286 -24.24 -29.08 -5.68
N ASN A 287 -24.71 -30.27 -6.03
CA ASN A 287 -24.20 -31.01 -7.17
C ASN A 287 -25.03 -30.64 -8.41
N LEU A 288 -24.37 -30.34 -9.54
CA LEU A 288 -25.04 -30.08 -10.82
C LEU A 288 -26.04 -31.17 -11.19
N ASP A 289 -25.81 -32.42 -10.79
CA ASP A 289 -26.73 -33.55 -11.00
C ASP A 289 -28.10 -33.41 -10.29
N LYS A 290 -28.19 -32.51 -9.31
CA LYS A 290 -29.41 -32.21 -8.54
C LYS A 290 -30.16 -30.99 -9.08
N LEU A 291 -29.63 -30.32 -10.08
CA LEU A 291 -30.31 -29.20 -10.72
C LEU A 291 -31.30 -29.72 -11.76
N PHE A 292 -32.59 -29.54 -11.50
CA PHE A 292 -33.64 -29.88 -12.45
C PHE A 292 -33.88 -28.71 -13.39
N VAL A 293 -33.92 -29.04 -14.67
CA VAL A 293 -34.18 -28.06 -15.72
C VAL A 293 -35.47 -28.49 -16.42
N ARG A 294 -36.38 -27.56 -16.59
CA ARG A 294 -37.63 -27.81 -17.28
C ARG A 294 -37.38 -27.89 -18.79
N THR A 295 -37.81 -28.98 -19.41
CA THR A 295 -37.75 -29.12 -20.87
C THR A 295 -39.01 -28.58 -21.52
N ALA A 296 -38.96 -28.35 -22.84
CA ALA A 296 -40.15 -27.90 -23.61
C ALA A 296 -41.35 -28.87 -23.55
N GLU A 297 -41.09 -30.11 -23.19
CA GLU A 297 -42.11 -31.16 -23.10
C GLU A 297 -42.63 -31.37 -21.66
N GLY A 298 -42.08 -30.69 -20.65
CA GLY A 298 -42.50 -30.71 -19.25
C GLY A 298 -41.46 -31.19 -18.27
#